data_d91437f12ee7f312cde1b657feee54d5
#
_entry.id   d91437f12ee7f312cde1b657feee54d5
#
_cell.length_a   1.000
_cell.length_b   1.000
_cell.length_c   1.000
_cell.angle_alpha   90.00
_cell.angle_beta   90.00
_cell.angle_gamma   90.00
#
_symmetry.space_group_name_H-M   'P 1'
#
loop_
_entity.id
_entity.type
_entity.pdbx_description
1 polymer ?
#
loop_
_entity_poly.entity_id
_entity_poly.type
_entity_poly.pdbx_seq_one_letter_code
_entity_poly.pdbx_strand_id
1 'polypeptide(L)'
;MEVDFGGGYLSSDGGGLILRELERHSGLLKDFADCFIDYRDQRYIEHRVVELVSQRIHGLLLGYEDLNDHDHLRRDPLHALICGKSDPLGQDRSLERDKGKALAAHSTLNRLELSAQAIDERYHKIQAQPEKIEELLIKRGVKAIARKSAEIVLDFDATDDPLHGKQEGAYFHGFYRDYCYLPLYCFCGNIPLFAKLRDCKRDASQGTVEALQKIVPAIRQRFGRKVRIIVRGDSGFAREAIMAWCEANKVFYCFGLARNDRLAEQLESSFESLRAQIKEGTVQSPCRRFTEFEYSTLNSWTKARRVIGKAEILLQGDNPRFIVTNLPKEGWRNAAQAARFEPAALYEKFYCARGDMENRIKEQQLDLFADRTSTHWLASNQLRLWFSVVAHLIMSTLQAEVLKGTELQGASVGQIRLRLFKIAARLTLSVRRIHIELCSAYPLKGLFGLVHQRLGALRTPA
;
A
#
# COMPACT_ATOMS: atom_id res chain seq x y z
N MET A 1 38.10 30.07 3.65
CA MET A 1 37.27 28.87 3.70
C MET A 1 38.09 27.76 3.06
N GLU A 2 38.32 26.67 3.83
CA GLU A 2 39.05 25.51 3.33
C GLU A 2 38.03 24.37 3.19
N VAL A 3 38.14 23.55 2.15
CA VAL A 3 37.27 22.41 1.86
C VAL A 3 38.13 21.23 1.48
N ASP A 4 37.98 20.14 2.20
CA ASP A 4 38.69 18.89 1.95
C ASP A 4 37.76 17.66 2.10
N PHE A 5 38.27 16.47 1.87
CA PHE A 5 37.56 15.19 2.03
C PHE A 5 37.96 14.46 3.32
N GLY A 6 38.37 15.18 4.37
CA GLY A 6 38.79 14.64 5.67
C GLY A 6 37.66 14.23 6.61
N GLY A 7 36.36 14.32 6.19
CA GLY A 7 35.19 14.09 7.04
C GLY A 7 34.93 12.65 7.46
N GLY A 8 35.68 11.67 6.91
CA GLY A 8 35.47 10.24 7.18
C GLY A 8 34.24 9.69 6.47
N TYR A 9 33.66 8.61 7.02
CA TYR A 9 32.46 7.97 6.45
C TYR A 9 31.21 8.68 6.96
N LEU A 10 30.56 9.44 6.07
CA LEU A 10 29.33 10.16 6.36
C LEU A 10 28.17 9.58 5.56
N SER A 11 26.99 9.56 6.16
CA SER A 11 25.74 9.19 5.51
C SER A 11 24.64 10.18 5.87
N SER A 12 23.68 10.41 4.97
CA SER A 12 22.48 11.21 5.24
C SER A 12 21.34 10.40 5.89
N ASP A 13 21.49 9.08 5.97
CA ASP A 13 20.41 8.13 6.26
C ASP A 13 20.53 7.48 7.65
N GLY A 14 21.12 8.20 8.62
CA GLY A 14 21.38 7.69 9.97
C GLY A 14 20.18 7.09 10.67
N GLY A 15 19.00 7.65 10.45
CA GLY A 15 17.73 7.11 10.96
C GLY A 15 17.27 5.80 10.32
N GLY A 16 17.83 5.42 9.16
CA GLY A 16 17.56 4.15 8.51
C GLY A 16 17.91 2.91 9.35
N LEU A 17 18.73 3.06 10.40
CA LEU A 17 18.97 2.01 11.40
C LEU A 17 17.68 1.50 12.06
N ILE A 18 16.64 2.34 12.16
CA ILE A 18 15.31 1.96 12.62
C ILE A 18 14.73 0.85 11.74
N LEU A 19 14.90 0.96 10.42
CA LEU A 19 14.40 -0.02 9.46
C LEU A 19 15.07 -1.39 9.63
N ARG A 20 16.40 -1.39 9.85
CA ARG A 20 17.14 -2.62 10.15
C ARG A 20 16.63 -3.31 11.41
N GLU A 21 16.37 -2.54 12.46
CA GLU A 21 15.88 -3.08 13.73
C GLU A 21 14.44 -3.62 13.58
N LEU A 22 13.59 -2.91 12.84
CA LEU A 22 12.24 -3.35 12.54
C LEU A 22 12.24 -4.64 11.70
N GLU A 23 13.14 -4.76 10.72
CA GLU A 23 13.30 -5.98 9.93
C GLU A 23 13.76 -7.17 10.78
N ARG A 24 14.68 -6.96 11.69
CA ARG A 24 15.12 -8.01 12.64
C ARG A 24 13.98 -8.56 13.49
N HIS A 25 12.97 -7.74 13.78
CA HIS A 25 11.77 -8.16 14.49
C HIS A 25 10.77 -8.84 13.55
N SER A 26 10.53 -8.26 12.39
CA SER A 26 9.47 -8.70 11.47
C SER A 26 9.85 -9.92 10.63
N GLY A 27 11.10 -9.99 10.14
CA GLY A 27 11.58 -10.98 9.19
C GLY A 27 10.90 -10.91 7.81
N LEU A 28 10.28 -9.77 7.48
CA LEU A 28 9.48 -9.63 6.26
C LEU A 28 10.33 -9.71 4.99
N LEU A 29 11.51 -9.07 4.99
CA LEU A 29 12.39 -9.07 3.82
C LEU A 29 13.01 -10.44 3.58
N LYS A 30 13.28 -11.20 4.65
CA LYS A 30 13.71 -12.59 4.53
C LYS A 30 12.61 -13.45 3.91
N ASP A 31 11.38 -13.39 4.44
CA ASP A 31 10.25 -14.14 3.89
C ASP A 31 9.98 -13.76 2.42
N PHE A 32 10.14 -12.48 2.08
CA PHE A 32 9.97 -12.03 0.70
C PHE A 32 11.08 -12.55 -0.22
N ALA A 33 12.33 -12.58 0.26
CA ALA A 33 13.44 -13.18 -0.47
C ALA A 33 13.26 -14.69 -0.69
N ASP A 34 12.63 -15.40 0.24
CA ASP A 34 12.32 -16.83 0.13
C ASP A 34 11.24 -17.12 -0.96
N CYS A 35 10.60 -16.08 -1.51
CA CYS A 35 9.75 -16.20 -2.69
C CYS A 35 10.51 -16.21 -4.03
N PHE A 36 11.84 -16.21 -3.99
CA PHE A 36 12.68 -16.28 -5.18
C PHE A 36 13.49 -17.58 -5.21
N ILE A 37 13.64 -18.15 -6.38
CA ILE A 37 14.56 -19.27 -6.60
C ILE A 37 15.87 -18.69 -7.15
N ASP A 38 16.99 -19.06 -6.55
CA ASP A 38 18.32 -18.63 -6.97
C ASP A 38 19.09 -19.79 -7.59
N TYR A 39 19.19 -19.77 -8.92
CA TYR A 39 19.94 -20.76 -9.70
C TYR A 39 21.41 -20.37 -9.93
N ARG A 40 21.89 -19.31 -9.28
CA ARG A 40 23.31 -18.94 -9.36
C ARG A 40 24.17 -19.96 -8.60
N ASP A 41 25.39 -20.14 -9.07
CA ASP A 41 26.36 -20.96 -8.35
C ASP A 41 26.75 -20.31 -7.04
N GLN A 42 26.41 -20.93 -5.93
CA GLN A 42 26.56 -20.41 -4.59
C GLN A 42 28.01 -20.03 -4.23
N ARG A 43 29.01 -20.66 -4.89
CA ARG A 43 30.45 -20.38 -4.68
C ARG A 43 30.87 -19.00 -5.18
N TYR A 44 30.09 -18.42 -6.11
CA TYR A 44 30.41 -17.13 -6.76
C TYR A 44 29.39 -16.05 -6.46
N ILE A 45 28.51 -16.25 -5.47
CA ILE A 45 27.51 -15.26 -5.09
C ILE A 45 28.16 -14.21 -4.17
N GLU A 46 28.28 -13.01 -4.66
CA GLU A 46 28.69 -11.83 -3.90
C GLU A 46 27.54 -11.17 -3.11
N HIS A 47 26.32 -11.26 -3.64
CA HIS A 47 25.11 -10.71 -3.03
C HIS A 47 24.00 -11.76 -3.05
N ARG A 48 23.58 -12.20 -1.87
CA ARG A 48 22.45 -13.11 -1.72
C ARG A 48 21.14 -12.41 -2.08
N VAL A 49 20.11 -13.17 -2.46
CA VAL A 49 18.80 -12.60 -2.83
C VAL A 49 18.24 -11.72 -1.70
N VAL A 50 18.36 -12.15 -0.46
CA VAL A 50 17.89 -11.35 0.71
C VAL A 50 18.60 -10.00 0.82
N GLU A 51 19.88 -9.92 0.46
CA GLU A 51 20.65 -8.67 0.46
C GLU A 51 20.21 -7.75 -0.69
N LEU A 52 19.95 -8.31 -1.86
CA LEU A 52 19.44 -7.57 -3.03
C LEU A 52 18.04 -7.00 -2.75
N VAL A 53 17.15 -7.84 -2.20
CA VAL A 53 15.80 -7.43 -1.77
C VAL A 53 15.87 -6.33 -0.72
N SER A 54 16.70 -6.52 0.32
CA SER A 54 16.90 -5.53 1.39
C SER A 54 17.42 -4.22 0.83
N GLN A 55 18.42 -4.27 -0.06
CA GLN A 55 18.99 -3.07 -0.69
C GLN A 55 17.94 -2.30 -1.48
N ARG A 56 17.14 -2.99 -2.29
CA ARG A 56 16.12 -2.35 -3.12
C ARG A 56 14.99 -1.74 -2.28
N ILE A 57 14.46 -2.48 -1.32
CA ILE A 57 13.32 -2.02 -0.49
C ILE A 57 13.75 -0.93 0.48
N HIS A 58 14.91 -1.05 1.13
CA HIS A 58 15.44 0.04 1.96
C HIS A 58 15.75 1.29 1.13
N GLY A 59 16.22 1.13 -0.12
CA GLY A 59 16.36 2.24 -1.05
C GLY A 59 15.05 3.00 -1.24
N LEU A 60 13.94 2.31 -1.56
CA LEU A 60 12.61 2.92 -1.69
C LEU A 60 12.18 3.64 -0.41
N LEU A 61 12.33 3.01 0.75
CA LEU A 61 11.99 3.59 2.05
C LEU A 61 12.78 4.86 2.35
N LEU A 62 14.05 4.90 1.96
CA LEU A 62 14.95 6.03 2.13
C LEU A 62 14.82 7.10 1.03
N GLY A 63 13.97 6.88 0.02
CA GLY A 63 13.67 7.84 -1.02
C GLY A 63 14.55 7.75 -2.26
N TYR A 64 15.19 6.61 -2.49
CA TYR A 64 15.98 6.31 -3.67
C TYR A 64 15.14 5.50 -4.65
N GLU A 65 14.59 6.20 -5.62
CA GLU A 65 13.64 5.64 -6.58
C GLU A 65 14.32 4.78 -7.63
N ASP A 66 15.42 5.29 -8.18
CA ASP A 66 16.06 4.73 -9.38
C ASP A 66 17.11 3.67 -9.01
N LEU A 67 17.28 2.68 -9.89
CA LEU A 67 18.37 1.71 -9.76
C LEU A 67 19.74 2.37 -9.88
N ASN A 68 19.86 3.46 -10.65
CA ASN A 68 21.11 4.18 -10.82
C ASN A 68 21.62 4.81 -9.51
N ASP A 69 20.73 5.17 -8.58
CA ASP A 69 21.10 5.66 -7.25
C ASP A 69 22.00 4.66 -6.51
N HIS A 70 21.77 3.38 -6.75
CA HIS A 70 22.53 2.31 -6.11
C HIS A 70 23.99 2.24 -6.56
N ASP A 71 24.40 2.87 -7.66
CA ASP A 71 25.81 2.95 -8.03
C ASP A 71 26.60 3.88 -7.09
N HIS A 72 25.91 4.84 -6.46
CA HIS A 72 26.46 5.67 -5.40
C HIS A 72 26.26 5.02 -4.04
N LEU A 73 25.03 4.57 -3.72
CA LEU A 73 24.67 3.97 -2.44
C LEU A 73 25.49 2.71 -2.08
N ARG A 74 25.97 1.97 -3.08
CA ARG A 74 26.82 0.78 -2.83
C ARG A 74 28.12 1.07 -2.12
N ARG A 75 28.51 2.35 -1.99
CA ARG A 75 29.68 2.82 -1.25
C ARG A 75 29.33 3.38 0.12
N ASP A 76 28.06 3.55 0.44
CA ASP A 76 27.62 4.04 1.74
C ASP A 76 27.67 2.92 2.79
N PRO A 77 28.56 2.98 3.78
CA PRO A 77 28.69 1.92 4.77
C PRO A 77 27.50 1.82 5.70
N LEU A 78 26.76 2.91 5.93
CA LEU A 78 25.54 2.87 6.72
C LEU A 78 24.44 2.12 5.98
N HIS A 79 24.27 2.37 4.68
CA HIS A 79 23.30 1.64 3.86
C HIS A 79 23.67 0.15 3.80
N ALA A 80 24.95 -0.19 3.72
CA ALA A 80 25.41 -1.58 3.82
C ALA A 80 25.02 -2.23 5.15
N LEU A 81 25.18 -1.52 6.27
CA LEU A 81 24.74 -1.99 7.58
C LEU A 81 23.24 -2.19 7.67
N ILE A 82 22.43 -1.26 7.12
CA ILE A 82 20.97 -1.37 7.07
C ILE A 82 20.58 -2.64 6.31
N CYS A 83 21.26 -2.94 5.21
CA CYS A 83 21.04 -4.15 4.40
C CYS A 83 21.63 -5.44 4.99
N GLY A 84 22.25 -5.37 6.16
CA GLY A 84 22.75 -6.54 6.89
C GLY A 84 24.11 -7.06 6.45
N LYS A 85 24.92 -6.25 5.74
CA LYS A 85 26.29 -6.62 5.39
C LYS A 85 27.17 -6.73 6.63
N SER A 86 28.02 -7.78 6.69
CA SER A 86 29.01 -7.98 7.76
C SER A 86 30.19 -7.04 7.61
N ASP A 87 30.67 -6.84 6.38
CA ASP A 87 31.67 -5.82 6.05
C ASP A 87 31.01 -4.63 5.34
N PRO A 88 30.74 -3.53 6.05
CA PRO A 88 30.08 -2.37 5.47
C PRO A 88 30.99 -1.56 4.55
N LEU A 89 32.31 -1.81 4.58
CA LEU A 89 33.27 -1.18 3.69
C LEU A 89 33.48 -1.95 2.39
N GLY A 90 33.02 -3.21 2.32
CA GLY A 90 33.17 -4.05 1.14
C GLY A 90 34.62 -4.41 0.82
N GLN A 91 35.47 -4.57 1.84
CA GLN A 91 36.84 -5.03 1.67
C GLN A 91 36.90 -6.55 1.44
N ASP A 92 35.85 -7.25 1.87
CA ASP A 92 35.64 -8.69 1.67
C ASP A 92 35.25 -9.10 0.24
N ARG A 93 35.16 -8.13 -0.69
CA ARG A 93 34.78 -8.39 -2.09
C ARG A 93 35.85 -9.21 -2.81
N SER A 94 35.40 -10.23 -3.56
CA SER A 94 36.29 -11.16 -4.27
C SER A 94 37.10 -10.50 -5.38
N LEU A 95 36.55 -9.47 -6.05
CA LEU A 95 37.21 -8.77 -7.12
C LEU A 95 37.77 -7.41 -6.62
N GLU A 96 39.05 -7.16 -6.88
CA GLU A 96 39.74 -5.93 -6.47
C GLU A 96 39.02 -4.65 -6.92
N ARG A 97 38.51 -4.65 -8.15
CA ARG A 97 37.73 -3.52 -8.71
C ARG A 97 36.44 -3.22 -7.95
N ASP A 98 35.93 -4.15 -7.15
CA ASP A 98 34.69 -4.03 -6.38
C ASP A 98 34.93 -3.77 -4.90
N LYS A 99 36.18 -3.79 -4.43
CA LYS A 99 36.53 -3.36 -3.09
C LYS A 99 36.10 -1.92 -2.84
N GLY A 100 35.68 -1.62 -1.63
CA GLY A 100 35.07 -0.32 -1.30
C GLY A 100 33.62 -0.15 -1.76
N LYS A 101 32.96 -1.23 -2.22
CA LYS A 101 31.59 -1.24 -2.73
C LYS A 101 30.83 -2.40 -2.10
N ALA A 102 30.37 -2.22 -0.88
CA ALA A 102 29.76 -3.29 -0.08
C ALA A 102 28.45 -3.84 -0.68
N LEU A 103 27.69 -3.00 -1.39
CA LEU A 103 26.39 -3.35 -1.94
C LEU A 103 26.43 -3.57 -3.47
N ALA A 104 25.33 -4.10 -3.99
CA ALA A 104 25.17 -4.39 -5.42
C ALA A 104 25.07 -3.13 -6.28
N ALA A 105 25.57 -3.19 -7.52
CA ALA A 105 25.39 -2.16 -8.52
C ALA A 105 23.98 -2.25 -9.14
N HIS A 106 23.58 -1.17 -9.85
CA HIS A 106 22.31 -1.10 -10.59
C HIS A 106 22.08 -2.31 -11.50
N SER A 107 23.12 -2.78 -12.20
CA SER A 107 23.00 -3.92 -13.13
C SER A 107 22.66 -5.25 -12.42
N THR A 108 23.11 -5.44 -11.18
CA THR A 108 22.76 -6.62 -10.40
C THR A 108 21.34 -6.53 -9.85
N LEU A 109 20.91 -5.35 -9.41
CA LEU A 109 19.54 -5.10 -8.97
C LEU A 109 18.56 -5.17 -10.14
N ASN A 110 18.95 -4.74 -11.34
CA ASN A 110 18.13 -4.90 -12.53
C ASN A 110 17.82 -6.38 -12.83
N ARG A 111 18.80 -7.27 -12.63
CA ARG A 111 18.55 -8.72 -12.77
C ARG A 111 17.56 -9.25 -11.74
N LEU A 112 17.52 -8.68 -10.54
CA LEU A 112 16.49 -9.00 -9.55
C LEU A 112 15.11 -8.51 -10.03
N GLU A 113 14.99 -7.28 -10.53
CA GLU A 113 13.72 -6.73 -11.02
C GLU A 113 13.21 -7.46 -12.28
N LEU A 114 14.09 -7.99 -13.10
CA LEU A 114 13.74 -8.81 -14.27
C LEU A 114 13.44 -10.29 -13.92
N SER A 115 13.57 -10.69 -12.65
CA SER A 115 13.40 -12.09 -12.21
C SER A 115 11.97 -12.63 -12.31
N ALA A 116 10.97 -11.77 -12.54
CA ALA A 116 9.59 -12.20 -12.80
C ALA A 116 9.36 -12.67 -14.24
N GLN A 117 10.35 -12.54 -15.12
CA GLN A 117 10.30 -13.01 -16.50
C GLN A 117 10.66 -14.51 -16.60
N ALA A 118 9.86 -15.28 -17.33
CA ALA A 118 10.19 -16.65 -17.71
C ALA A 118 11.21 -16.62 -18.85
N ILE A 119 12.46 -16.28 -18.55
CA ILE A 119 13.52 -16.23 -19.58
C ILE A 119 14.58 -17.25 -19.22
N ASP A 120 14.77 -18.20 -20.10
CA ASP A 120 15.87 -19.19 -20.01
C ASP A 120 17.14 -18.56 -20.63
N GLU A 121 17.77 -17.67 -19.87
CA GLU A 121 19.00 -16.99 -20.32
C GLU A 121 20.11 -17.03 -19.27
N ARG A 122 21.33 -16.95 -19.76
CA ARG A 122 22.56 -16.93 -18.96
C ARG A 122 22.53 -15.90 -17.82
N TYR A 123 21.80 -14.81 -17.97
CA TYR A 123 21.75 -13.69 -17.02
C TYR A 123 20.55 -13.72 -16.07
N HIS A 124 19.52 -14.55 -16.32
CA HIS A 124 18.29 -14.62 -15.55
C HIS A 124 18.27 -15.85 -14.63
N LYS A 125 19.22 -15.87 -13.69
CA LYS A 125 19.37 -17.00 -12.75
C LYS A 125 18.65 -16.80 -11.42
N ILE A 126 17.99 -15.67 -11.20
CA ILE A 126 17.09 -15.45 -10.09
C ILE A 126 15.68 -15.43 -10.67
N GLN A 127 14.78 -16.23 -10.09
CA GLN A 127 13.40 -16.35 -10.55
C GLN A 127 12.44 -16.02 -9.41
N ALA A 128 11.63 -14.97 -9.58
CA ALA A 128 10.52 -14.66 -8.68
C ALA A 128 9.39 -15.66 -8.86
N GLN A 129 8.68 -15.96 -7.78
CA GLN A 129 7.49 -16.83 -7.76
C GLN A 129 6.26 -15.97 -7.43
N PRO A 130 5.54 -15.43 -8.45
CA PRO A 130 4.47 -14.46 -8.28
C PRO A 130 3.38 -14.91 -7.31
N GLU A 131 2.96 -16.17 -7.39
CA GLU A 131 1.92 -16.73 -6.54
C GLU A 131 2.33 -16.74 -5.06
N LYS A 132 3.59 -17.09 -4.77
CA LYS A 132 4.13 -17.07 -3.41
C LYS A 132 4.25 -15.65 -2.86
N ILE A 133 4.65 -14.69 -3.72
CA ILE A 133 4.72 -13.28 -3.33
C ILE A 133 3.33 -12.77 -2.95
N GLU A 134 2.33 -13.03 -3.78
CA GLU A 134 0.96 -12.59 -3.55
C GLU A 134 0.39 -13.21 -2.26
N GLU A 135 0.61 -14.51 -2.04
CA GLU A 135 0.22 -15.22 -0.83
C GLU A 135 0.92 -14.65 0.42
N LEU A 136 2.23 -14.40 0.33
CA LEU A 136 3.01 -13.80 1.41
C LEU A 136 2.47 -12.42 1.79
N LEU A 137 2.19 -11.55 0.81
CA LEU A 137 1.69 -10.19 1.05
C LEU A 137 0.33 -10.23 1.76
N ILE A 138 -0.60 -11.09 1.30
CA ILE A 138 -1.88 -11.29 1.96
C ILE A 138 -1.68 -11.79 3.40
N LYS A 139 -0.88 -12.80 3.61
CA LYS A 139 -0.59 -13.37 4.93
C LYS A 139 0.02 -12.33 5.88
N ARG A 140 1.02 -11.59 5.43
CA ARG A 140 1.70 -10.55 6.23
C ARG A 140 0.79 -9.35 6.49
N GLY A 141 0.03 -8.90 5.49
CA GLY A 141 -0.95 -7.84 5.65
C GLY A 141 -2.06 -8.24 6.63
N VAL A 142 -2.65 -9.42 6.48
CA VAL A 142 -3.64 -9.94 7.43
C VAL A 142 -3.04 -10.06 8.84
N LYS A 143 -1.77 -10.48 8.98
CA LYS A 143 -1.07 -10.51 10.27
C LYS A 143 -0.92 -9.13 10.91
N ALA A 144 -0.78 -8.07 10.14
CA ALA A 144 -0.67 -6.70 10.64
C ALA A 144 -1.99 -6.11 11.17
N ILE A 145 -3.15 -6.65 10.76
CA ILE A 145 -4.46 -6.21 11.28
C ILE A 145 -4.54 -6.48 12.78
N ALA A 146 -5.05 -5.53 13.57
CA ALA A 146 -5.15 -5.64 15.02
C ALA A 146 -5.93 -6.90 15.45
N ARG A 147 -5.36 -7.70 16.36
CA ARG A 147 -5.87 -9.04 16.73
C ARG A 147 -7.29 -9.05 17.30
N LYS A 148 -7.74 -7.96 17.91
CA LYS A 148 -9.07 -7.84 18.52
C LYS A 148 -10.12 -7.25 17.56
N SER A 149 -9.83 -7.13 16.25
CA SER A 149 -10.78 -6.60 15.29
C SER A 149 -11.97 -7.53 15.11
N ALA A 150 -13.16 -7.05 15.45
CA ALA A 150 -14.43 -7.77 15.25
C ALA A 150 -15.00 -7.53 13.84
N GLU A 151 -14.52 -6.48 13.17
CA GLU A 151 -14.92 -6.06 11.85
C GLU A 151 -13.68 -5.68 11.05
N ILE A 152 -13.63 -6.08 9.78
CA ILE A 152 -12.54 -5.81 8.84
C ILE A 152 -13.15 -5.20 7.59
N VAL A 153 -12.73 -3.98 7.27
CA VAL A 153 -13.14 -3.27 6.07
C VAL A 153 -12.04 -3.42 5.04
N LEU A 154 -12.42 -3.88 3.85
CA LEU A 154 -11.55 -4.06 2.69
C LEU A 154 -11.90 -3.00 1.66
N ASP A 155 -11.03 -2.03 1.48
CA ASP A 155 -11.17 -0.98 0.48
C ASP A 155 -10.51 -1.43 -0.82
N PHE A 156 -11.29 -1.50 -1.90
CA PHE A 156 -10.80 -1.76 -3.25
C PHE A 156 -10.85 -0.49 -4.07
N ASP A 157 -9.77 -0.25 -4.80
CA ASP A 157 -9.70 0.84 -5.76
C ASP A 157 -8.74 0.48 -6.91
N ALA A 158 -8.95 1.15 -8.04
CA ALA A 158 -8.06 1.08 -9.19
C ALA A 158 -7.72 2.51 -9.62
N THR A 159 -6.45 2.79 -9.81
CA THR A 159 -5.97 4.09 -10.24
C THR A 159 -5.14 3.94 -11.50
N ASP A 160 -4.93 5.01 -12.23
CA ASP A 160 -3.99 5.02 -13.34
C ASP A 160 -2.54 5.02 -12.86
N ASP A 161 -1.69 4.47 -13.70
CA ASP A 161 -0.24 4.46 -13.57
C ASP A 161 0.34 4.83 -14.95
N PRO A 162 0.64 6.13 -15.17
CA PRO A 162 1.01 6.66 -16.48
C PRO A 162 2.28 6.01 -17.06
N LEU A 163 2.28 5.77 -18.35
CA LEU A 163 3.35 5.12 -19.09
C LEU A 163 3.97 6.07 -20.11
N HIS A 164 5.28 6.19 -20.10
CA HIS A 164 6.02 7.13 -20.96
C HIS A 164 6.81 6.44 -22.08
N GLY A 165 6.54 5.16 -22.34
CA GLY A 165 7.27 4.38 -23.34
C GLY A 165 6.44 3.27 -23.98
N LYS A 166 7.13 2.35 -24.67
CA LYS A 166 6.51 1.19 -25.32
C LYS A 166 6.53 -0.05 -24.40
N GLN A 167 5.92 0.08 -23.23
CA GLN A 167 5.82 -1.04 -22.30
C GLN A 167 4.80 -2.05 -22.80
N GLU A 168 5.01 -3.33 -22.46
CA GLU A 168 4.06 -4.40 -22.68
C GLU A 168 2.71 -4.07 -22.00
N GLY A 169 1.61 -4.14 -22.75
CA GLY A 169 0.29 -3.81 -22.21
C GLY A 169 0.02 -2.31 -22.03
N ALA A 170 0.82 -1.43 -22.66
CA ALA A 170 0.55 0.00 -22.71
C ALA A 170 -0.61 0.27 -23.68
N TYR A 171 -1.73 0.75 -23.15
CA TYR A 171 -2.91 1.13 -23.93
C TYR A 171 -3.40 2.51 -23.51
N PHE A 172 -4.06 3.21 -24.44
CA PHE A 172 -4.69 4.49 -24.15
C PHE A 172 -6.00 4.28 -23.39
N HIS A 173 -6.15 4.99 -22.26
CA HIS A 173 -7.36 4.97 -21.44
C HIS A 173 -8.16 6.26 -21.62
N GLY A 174 -9.40 6.15 -22.14
CA GLY A 174 -10.23 7.31 -22.51
C GLY A 174 -10.61 8.21 -21.34
N PHE A 175 -10.78 7.69 -20.13
CA PHE A 175 -11.12 8.47 -18.93
C PHE A 175 -9.92 9.27 -18.43
N TYR A 176 -8.74 8.65 -18.33
CA TYR A 176 -7.51 9.32 -17.88
C TYR A 176 -6.83 10.13 -19.00
N ARG A 177 -7.20 9.87 -20.27
CA ARG A 177 -6.62 10.51 -21.46
C ARG A 177 -5.13 10.33 -21.61
N ASP A 178 -4.62 9.18 -21.18
CA ASP A 178 -3.21 8.83 -21.24
C ASP A 178 -2.99 7.33 -21.50
N TYR A 179 -1.76 6.96 -21.86
CA TYR A 179 -1.30 5.58 -21.85
C TYR A 179 -0.96 5.19 -20.44
N CYS A 180 -1.61 4.18 -19.89
CA CYS A 180 -1.41 3.79 -18.52
C CYS A 180 -1.60 2.30 -18.27
N TYR A 181 -1.09 1.82 -17.15
CA TYR A 181 -1.61 0.65 -16.47
C TYR A 181 -2.77 1.04 -15.55
N LEU A 182 -3.50 0.02 -15.08
CA LEU A 182 -4.61 0.20 -14.15
C LEU A 182 -4.46 -0.79 -12.97
N PRO A 183 -3.52 -0.55 -12.06
CA PRO A 183 -3.34 -1.41 -10.89
C PRO A 183 -4.58 -1.47 -10.02
N LEU A 184 -4.90 -2.69 -9.55
CA LEU A 184 -5.95 -2.95 -8.56
C LEU A 184 -5.31 -3.08 -7.18
N TYR A 185 -5.79 -2.30 -6.24
CA TYR A 185 -5.36 -2.34 -4.85
C TYR A 185 -6.45 -2.82 -3.91
N CYS A 186 -6.05 -3.47 -2.82
CA CYS A 186 -6.91 -3.72 -1.66
C CYS A 186 -6.17 -3.35 -0.38
N PHE A 187 -6.79 -2.48 0.42
CA PHE A 187 -6.27 -2.08 1.73
C PHE A 187 -7.25 -2.43 2.85
N CYS A 188 -6.69 -2.60 4.05
CA CYS A 188 -7.44 -2.59 5.31
C CYS A 188 -6.89 -1.44 6.17
N GLY A 189 -7.55 -0.28 6.13
CA GLY A 189 -7.01 0.95 6.68
C GLY A 189 -5.68 1.31 6.02
N ASN A 190 -4.59 1.36 6.79
CA ASN A 190 -3.23 1.63 6.29
C ASN A 190 -2.52 0.40 5.73
N ILE A 191 -3.08 -0.79 5.88
CA ILE A 191 -2.39 -2.04 5.60
C ILE A 191 -2.70 -2.48 4.17
N PRO A 192 -1.73 -2.52 3.24
CA PRO A 192 -1.94 -3.11 1.93
C PRO A 192 -2.06 -4.63 2.05
N LEU A 193 -3.08 -5.20 1.43
CA LEU A 193 -3.34 -6.64 1.40
C LEU A 193 -3.09 -7.24 0.02
N PHE A 194 -3.30 -6.45 -1.04
CA PHE A 194 -3.22 -6.91 -2.41
C PHE A 194 -2.90 -5.74 -3.35
N ALA A 195 -2.04 -5.99 -4.33
CA ALA A 195 -1.78 -5.06 -5.43
C ALA A 195 -1.46 -5.85 -6.70
N LYS A 196 -2.23 -5.61 -7.76
CA LYS A 196 -2.09 -6.27 -9.06
C LYS A 196 -2.00 -5.26 -10.19
N LEU A 197 -0.87 -5.25 -10.86
CA LEU A 197 -0.70 -4.46 -12.07
C LEU A 197 -1.48 -5.09 -13.21
N ARG A 198 -2.20 -4.27 -13.99
CA ARG A 198 -3.05 -4.70 -15.09
C ARG A 198 -2.95 -3.72 -16.24
N ASP A 199 -3.19 -4.18 -17.45
CA ASP A 199 -3.44 -3.27 -18.58
C ASP A 199 -4.75 -2.50 -18.38
N CYS A 200 -4.85 -1.32 -18.96
CA CYS A 200 -5.98 -0.41 -18.77
C CYS A 200 -7.18 -0.69 -19.71
N LYS A 201 -7.13 -1.71 -20.53
CA LYS A 201 -8.30 -2.18 -21.31
C LYS A 201 -9.34 -2.90 -20.45
N ARG A 202 -8.99 -3.23 -19.24
CA ARG A 202 -9.83 -4.00 -18.33
C ARG A 202 -10.77 -3.09 -17.54
N ASP A 203 -11.92 -3.64 -17.17
CA ASP A 203 -12.80 -2.98 -16.18
C ASP A 203 -12.06 -2.76 -14.87
N ALA A 204 -12.28 -1.60 -14.23
CA ALA A 204 -11.60 -1.24 -12.99
C ALA A 204 -11.77 -2.30 -11.87
N SER A 205 -12.90 -2.99 -11.86
CA SER A 205 -13.22 -4.02 -10.85
C SER A 205 -12.73 -5.44 -11.21
N GLN A 206 -12.21 -5.66 -12.42
CA GLN A 206 -11.75 -6.99 -12.83
C GLN A 206 -10.61 -7.49 -11.91
N GLY A 207 -10.66 -8.74 -11.48
CA GLY A 207 -9.71 -9.34 -10.54
C GLY A 207 -10.10 -9.18 -9.07
N THR A 208 -11.18 -8.43 -8.76
CA THR A 208 -11.63 -8.24 -7.37
C THR A 208 -12.12 -9.55 -6.75
N VAL A 209 -12.88 -10.36 -7.50
CA VAL A 209 -13.38 -11.65 -7.00
C VAL A 209 -12.22 -12.59 -6.69
N GLU A 210 -11.23 -12.67 -7.58
CA GLU A 210 -10.02 -13.47 -7.42
C GLU A 210 -9.20 -13.03 -6.20
N ALA A 211 -9.09 -11.72 -5.97
CA ALA A 211 -8.44 -11.17 -4.78
C ALA A 211 -9.22 -11.54 -3.51
N LEU A 212 -10.54 -11.39 -3.51
CA LEU A 212 -11.41 -11.75 -2.38
C LEU A 212 -11.35 -13.25 -2.06
N GLN A 213 -11.24 -14.12 -3.07
CA GLN A 213 -11.09 -15.57 -2.90
C GLN A 213 -9.80 -15.93 -2.13
N LYS A 214 -8.77 -15.10 -2.18
CA LYS A 214 -7.50 -15.28 -1.45
C LYS A 214 -7.54 -14.57 -0.08
N ILE A 215 -8.03 -13.34 -0.02
CA ILE A 215 -8.01 -12.50 1.18
C ILE A 215 -9.00 -12.98 2.23
N VAL A 216 -10.24 -13.29 1.86
CA VAL A 216 -11.30 -13.64 2.80
C VAL A 216 -11.00 -14.94 3.58
N PRO A 217 -10.50 -16.03 2.97
CA PRO A 217 -10.07 -17.21 3.71
C PRO A 217 -8.93 -16.91 4.69
N ALA A 218 -7.92 -16.13 4.30
CA ALA A 218 -6.81 -15.74 5.17
C ALA A 218 -7.29 -14.95 6.40
N ILE A 219 -8.22 -14.02 6.22
CA ILE A 219 -8.85 -13.28 7.32
C ILE A 219 -9.61 -14.24 8.24
N ARG A 220 -10.41 -15.14 7.70
CA ARG A 220 -11.20 -16.09 8.49
C ARG A 220 -10.35 -17.10 9.23
N GLN A 221 -9.22 -17.49 8.67
CA GLN A 221 -8.25 -18.35 9.35
C GLN A 221 -7.72 -17.67 10.63
N ARG A 222 -7.43 -16.35 10.57
CA ARG A 222 -6.86 -15.61 11.70
C ARG A 222 -7.90 -15.15 12.73
N PHE A 223 -9.06 -14.67 12.29
CA PHE A 223 -10.06 -14.00 13.12
C PHE A 223 -11.29 -14.86 13.40
N GLY A 224 -11.36 -16.05 12.78
CA GLY A 224 -12.50 -16.95 12.88
C GLY A 224 -13.63 -16.59 11.91
N ARG A 225 -14.56 -17.55 11.72
CA ARG A 225 -15.66 -17.43 10.75
C ARG A 225 -16.70 -16.36 11.10
N LYS A 226 -16.73 -15.87 12.35
CA LYS A 226 -17.70 -14.88 12.83
C LYS A 226 -17.23 -13.44 12.64
N VAL A 227 -15.99 -13.20 12.17
CA VAL A 227 -15.50 -11.86 11.86
C VAL A 227 -16.35 -11.25 10.77
N ARG A 228 -16.77 -10.00 10.97
CA ARG A 228 -17.49 -9.25 9.94
C ARG A 228 -16.49 -8.71 8.93
N ILE A 229 -16.68 -9.04 7.66
CA ILE A 229 -15.90 -8.52 6.55
C ILE A 229 -16.80 -7.65 5.70
N ILE A 230 -16.39 -6.43 5.40
CA ILE A 230 -17.14 -5.47 4.57
C ILE A 230 -16.21 -5.00 3.46
N VAL A 231 -16.64 -5.13 2.22
CA VAL A 231 -15.92 -4.62 1.05
C VAL A 231 -16.45 -3.25 0.68
N ARG A 232 -15.57 -2.27 0.49
CA ARG A 232 -15.91 -0.94 -0.03
C ARG A 232 -15.21 -0.70 -1.36
N GLY A 233 -15.84 0.08 -2.23
CA GLY A 233 -15.28 0.52 -3.50
C GLY A 233 -16.14 1.63 -4.10
N ASP A 234 -15.65 2.26 -5.13
CA ASP A 234 -16.40 3.26 -5.88
C ASP A 234 -17.50 2.62 -6.74
N SER A 235 -18.09 3.39 -7.65
CA SER A 235 -19.15 2.91 -8.55
C SER A 235 -18.65 1.89 -9.58
N GLY A 236 -17.36 1.84 -9.84
CA GLY A 236 -16.73 0.83 -10.70
C GLY A 236 -16.85 -0.58 -10.13
N PHE A 237 -16.98 -0.72 -8.80
CA PHE A 237 -17.06 -2.02 -8.11
C PHE A 237 -18.50 -2.53 -7.88
N ALA A 238 -19.53 -1.74 -8.19
CA ALA A 238 -20.94 -2.17 -8.11
C ALA A 238 -21.30 -3.13 -9.26
N ARG A 239 -20.62 -4.27 -9.31
CA ARG A 239 -20.79 -5.31 -10.35
C ARG A 239 -21.47 -6.53 -9.77
N GLU A 240 -22.39 -7.13 -10.56
CA GLU A 240 -23.13 -8.35 -10.16
C GLU A 240 -22.20 -9.45 -9.66
N ALA A 241 -21.13 -9.74 -10.38
CA ALA A 241 -20.19 -10.80 -10.01
C ALA A 241 -19.59 -10.60 -8.62
N ILE A 242 -19.25 -9.36 -8.24
CA ILE A 242 -18.68 -9.03 -6.94
C ILE A 242 -19.74 -9.12 -5.84
N MET A 243 -20.91 -8.50 -6.07
CA MET A 243 -21.99 -8.48 -5.10
C MET A 243 -22.54 -9.89 -4.81
N ALA A 244 -22.79 -10.68 -5.87
CA ALA A 244 -23.23 -12.06 -5.74
C ALA A 244 -22.20 -12.94 -5.02
N TRP A 245 -20.90 -12.77 -5.34
CA TRP A 245 -19.84 -13.48 -4.63
C TRP A 245 -19.82 -13.13 -3.15
N CYS A 246 -19.92 -11.84 -2.81
CA CYS A 246 -19.97 -11.40 -1.41
C CYS A 246 -21.15 -12.00 -0.67
N GLU A 247 -22.34 -11.99 -1.26
CA GLU A 247 -23.56 -12.54 -0.69
C GLU A 247 -23.46 -14.04 -0.46
N ALA A 248 -22.98 -14.80 -1.45
CA ALA A 248 -22.76 -16.24 -1.34
C ALA A 248 -21.72 -16.61 -0.26
N ASN A 249 -20.74 -15.74 -0.03
CA ASN A 249 -19.68 -15.96 0.94
C ASN A 249 -19.90 -15.26 2.30
N LYS A 250 -21.09 -14.72 2.58
CA LYS A 250 -21.41 -14.01 3.84
C LYS A 250 -20.41 -12.86 4.10
N VAL A 251 -20.10 -12.12 3.08
CA VAL A 251 -19.31 -10.89 3.11
C VAL A 251 -20.26 -9.74 2.85
N PHE A 252 -20.13 -8.68 3.62
CA PHE A 252 -20.87 -7.45 3.38
C PHE A 252 -20.15 -6.58 2.38
N TYR A 253 -20.91 -5.65 1.75
CA TYR A 253 -20.34 -4.65 0.86
C TYR A 253 -21.08 -3.31 0.96
N CYS A 254 -20.39 -2.25 0.54
CA CYS A 254 -20.91 -0.91 0.36
C CYS A 254 -20.18 -0.26 -0.81
N PHE A 255 -20.84 -0.18 -1.97
CA PHE A 255 -20.26 0.37 -3.19
C PHE A 255 -20.97 1.64 -3.62
N GLY A 256 -20.23 2.58 -4.22
CA GLY A 256 -20.85 3.63 -5.00
C GLY A 256 -21.73 3.03 -6.08
N LEU A 257 -22.75 3.78 -6.53
CA LEU A 257 -23.57 3.37 -7.64
C LEU A 257 -23.69 4.53 -8.63
N ALA A 258 -23.37 4.26 -9.89
CA ALA A 258 -23.42 5.26 -10.94
C ALA A 258 -24.85 5.75 -11.16
N ARG A 259 -25.01 7.07 -11.30
CA ARG A 259 -26.30 7.71 -11.58
C ARG A 259 -26.88 7.21 -12.90
N ASN A 260 -28.19 7.00 -12.91
CA ASN A 260 -29.03 6.86 -14.09
C ASN A 260 -30.42 7.45 -13.81
N ASP A 261 -31.25 7.61 -14.86
CA ASP A 261 -32.55 8.29 -14.75
C ASP A 261 -33.50 7.57 -13.77
N ARG A 262 -33.58 6.24 -13.82
CA ARG A 262 -34.41 5.45 -12.89
C ARG A 262 -34.01 5.62 -11.41
N LEU A 263 -32.73 5.81 -11.14
CA LEU A 263 -32.25 6.10 -9.78
C LEU A 263 -32.55 7.57 -9.41
N ALA A 264 -32.44 8.49 -10.36
CA ALA A 264 -32.74 9.89 -10.12
C ALA A 264 -34.23 10.09 -9.79
N GLU A 265 -35.16 9.41 -10.48
CA GLU A 265 -36.59 9.40 -10.19
C GLU A 265 -36.92 9.00 -8.75
N GLN A 266 -36.15 8.07 -8.15
CA GLN A 266 -36.34 7.67 -6.73
C GLN A 266 -36.06 8.79 -5.73
N LEU A 267 -35.39 9.85 -6.15
CA LEU A 267 -35.05 11.00 -5.29
C LEU A 267 -35.91 12.25 -5.58
N GLU A 268 -36.79 12.24 -6.59
CA GLU A 268 -37.51 13.43 -6.99
C GLU A 268 -38.33 14.01 -5.84
N SER A 269 -39.10 13.20 -5.11
CA SER A 269 -39.85 13.64 -3.92
C SER A 269 -38.96 14.27 -2.82
N SER A 270 -37.74 13.76 -2.67
CA SER A 270 -36.75 14.31 -1.73
C SER A 270 -36.23 15.66 -2.20
N PHE A 271 -35.99 15.83 -3.51
CA PHE A 271 -35.58 17.11 -4.08
C PHE A 271 -36.72 18.15 -4.02
N GLU A 272 -37.96 17.77 -4.33
CA GLU A 272 -39.14 18.64 -4.24
C GLU A 272 -39.30 19.16 -2.79
N SER A 273 -39.20 18.26 -1.81
CA SER A 273 -39.27 18.64 -0.39
C SER A 273 -38.15 19.59 0.03
N LEU A 274 -36.91 19.36 -0.42
CA LEU A 274 -35.78 20.25 -0.12
C LEU A 274 -35.96 21.61 -0.80
N ARG A 275 -36.43 21.67 -2.04
CA ARG A 275 -36.71 22.92 -2.76
C ARG A 275 -37.80 23.74 -2.05
N ALA A 276 -38.87 23.06 -1.56
CA ALA A 276 -39.93 23.72 -0.78
C ALA A 276 -39.35 24.32 0.50
N GLN A 277 -38.56 23.58 1.28
CA GLN A 277 -37.92 24.05 2.50
C GLN A 277 -36.96 25.22 2.28
N ILE A 278 -36.23 25.23 1.16
CA ILE A 278 -35.38 26.37 0.78
C ILE A 278 -36.26 27.61 0.49
N LYS A 279 -37.34 27.41 -0.28
CA LYS A 279 -38.28 28.52 -0.61
C LYS A 279 -38.95 29.09 0.62
N GLU A 280 -39.26 28.28 1.61
CA GLU A 280 -39.85 28.69 2.91
C GLU A 280 -38.80 29.30 3.85
N GLY A 281 -37.52 29.26 3.51
CA GLY A 281 -36.44 29.78 4.36
C GLY A 281 -36.11 28.90 5.57
N THR A 282 -36.68 27.71 5.66
CA THR A 282 -36.44 26.75 6.77
C THR A 282 -35.10 26.02 6.66
N VAL A 283 -34.54 25.91 5.45
CA VAL A 283 -33.25 25.30 5.17
C VAL A 283 -32.50 26.15 4.14
N GLN A 284 -31.16 26.21 4.26
CA GLN A 284 -30.30 26.89 3.28
C GLN A 284 -29.46 25.90 2.49
N SER A 285 -29.11 26.24 1.24
CA SER A 285 -28.12 25.46 0.45
C SER A 285 -26.70 25.71 0.98
N PRO A 286 -25.84 24.69 1.11
CA PRO A 286 -26.07 23.30 0.72
C PRO A 286 -26.91 22.50 1.73
N CYS A 287 -27.90 21.77 1.23
CA CYS A 287 -28.72 20.89 2.06
C CYS A 287 -28.86 19.51 1.43
N ARG A 288 -29.20 18.51 2.24
CA ARG A 288 -29.28 17.12 1.79
C ARG A 288 -30.29 16.29 2.55
N ARG A 289 -30.81 15.26 1.88
CA ARG A 289 -31.69 14.24 2.44
C ARG A 289 -31.28 12.86 1.96
N PHE A 290 -31.42 11.86 2.80
CA PHE A 290 -31.14 10.47 2.47
C PHE A 290 -32.43 9.70 2.37
N THR A 291 -32.57 8.93 1.29
CA THR A 291 -33.70 8.06 1.01
C THR A 291 -33.19 6.65 0.78
N GLU A 292 -33.90 5.67 1.33
CA GLU A 292 -33.56 4.27 1.21
C GLU A 292 -34.65 3.54 0.42
N PHE A 293 -34.24 2.68 -0.54
CA PHE A 293 -35.14 1.91 -1.37
C PHE A 293 -34.48 0.63 -1.90
N GLU A 294 -35.30 -0.28 -2.40
CA GLU A 294 -34.83 -1.46 -3.12
C GLU A 294 -34.74 -1.13 -4.61
N TYR A 295 -33.64 -1.53 -5.23
CA TYR A 295 -33.38 -1.26 -6.65
C TYR A 295 -32.74 -2.47 -7.33
N SER A 296 -33.11 -2.69 -8.59
CA SER A 296 -32.43 -3.62 -9.51
C SER A 296 -32.24 -2.96 -10.86
N THR A 297 -31.18 -3.34 -11.55
CA THR A 297 -30.99 -2.98 -12.95
C THR A 297 -31.94 -3.77 -13.84
N LEU A 298 -32.11 -3.35 -15.10
CA LEU A 298 -33.01 -4.05 -16.03
C LEU A 298 -32.54 -5.48 -16.33
N ASN A 299 -31.23 -5.65 -16.59
CA ASN A 299 -30.70 -6.90 -17.11
C ASN A 299 -29.44 -7.41 -16.43
N SER A 300 -28.73 -6.57 -15.63
CA SER A 300 -27.40 -6.93 -15.11
C SER A 300 -27.38 -7.45 -13.68
N TRP A 301 -28.43 -7.17 -12.89
CA TRP A 301 -28.54 -7.67 -11.52
C TRP A 301 -29.55 -8.81 -11.44
N THR A 302 -29.20 -9.86 -10.70
CA THR A 302 -30.06 -11.05 -10.53
C THR A 302 -31.21 -10.82 -9.54
N LYS A 303 -31.11 -9.77 -8.70
CA LYS A 303 -32.12 -9.44 -7.67
C LYS A 303 -32.07 -7.96 -7.31
N ALA A 304 -33.13 -7.49 -6.66
CA ALA A 304 -33.15 -6.18 -6.02
C ALA A 304 -32.20 -6.14 -4.80
N ARG A 305 -31.58 -4.96 -4.60
CA ARG A 305 -30.64 -4.72 -3.50
C ARG A 305 -30.91 -3.38 -2.83
N ARG A 306 -30.58 -3.27 -1.57
CA ARG A 306 -30.70 -2.07 -0.78
C ARG A 306 -29.82 -0.95 -1.36
N VAL A 307 -30.46 0.18 -1.71
CA VAL A 307 -29.80 1.38 -2.20
C VAL A 307 -30.12 2.54 -1.28
N ILE A 308 -29.11 3.35 -1.00
CA ILE A 308 -29.27 4.63 -0.32
C ILE A 308 -28.96 5.72 -1.32
N GLY A 309 -29.94 6.57 -1.57
CA GLY A 309 -29.82 7.78 -2.37
C GLY A 309 -29.61 9.01 -1.49
N LYS A 310 -28.69 9.87 -1.89
CA LYS A 310 -28.47 11.20 -1.33
C LYS A 310 -29.01 12.24 -2.32
N ALA A 311 -30.12 12.89 -1.98
CA ALA A 311 -30.57 14.11 -2.63
C ALA A 311 -29.85 15.29 -1.99
N GLU A 312 -29.01 15.99 -2.73
CA GLU A 312 -28.23 17.13 -2.26
C GLU A 312 -28.43 18.31 -3.22
N ILE A 313 -28.80 19.47 -2.68
CA ILE A 313 -28.90 20.72 -3.43
C ILE A 313 -27.69 21.57 -3.07
N LEU A 314 -26.85 21.81 -4.06
CA LEU A 314 -25.68 22.68 -4.00
C LEU A 314 -25.99 24.03 -4.66
N LEU A 315 -25.11 25.00 -4.50
CA LEU A 315 -25.19 26.29 -5.21
C LEU A 315 -25.22 26.12 -6.76
N GLN A 316 -24.61 25.02 -7.24
CA GLN A 316 -24.51 24.69 -8.68
C GLN A 316 -25.69 23.85 -9.19
N GLY A 317 -26.63 23.45 -8.32
CA GLY A 317 -27.78 22.63 -8.64
C GLY A 317 -27.84 21.28 -7.91
N ASP A 318 -28.70 20.41 -8.42
CA ASP A 318 -28.99 19.09 -7.84
C ASP A 318 -27.83 18.12 -8.04
N ASN A 319 -27.44 17.45 -6.98
CA ASN A 319 -26.33 16.48 -6.93
C ASN A 319 -26.81 15.14 -6.34
N PRO A 320 -27.55 14.33 -7.12
CA PRO A 320 -27.94 12.98 -6.68
C PRO A 320 -26.73 12.04 -6.64
N ARG A 321 -26.61 11.28 -5.53
CA ARG A 321 -25.57 10.26 -5.34
C ARG A 321 -26.18 9.01 -4.75
N PHE A 322 -25.60 7.86 -5.06
CA PHE A 322 -26.14 6.56 -4.65
C PHE A 322 -25.05 5.62 -4.16
N ILE A 323 -25.42 4.78 -3.20
CA ILE A 323 -24.63 3.60 -2.80
C ILE A 323 -25.53 2.38 -2.77
N VAL A 324 -24.96 1.21 -3.07
CA VAL A 324 -25.60 -0.10 -2.96
C VAL A 324 -24.92 -0.92 -1.88
N THR A 325 -25.70 -1.68 -1.10
CA THR A 325 -25.18 -2.44 0.03
C THR A 325 -26.05 -3.68 0.34
N ASN A 326 -25.45 -4.69 0.96
CA ASN A 326 -26.17 -5.81 1.61
C ASN A 326 -26.08 -5.75 3.14
N LEU A 327 -25.61 -4.63 3.71
CA LEU A 327 -25.64 -4.42 5.15
C LEU A 327 -27.09 -4.37 5.63
N PRO A 328 -27.50 -5.16 6.64
CA PRO A 328 -28.89 -5.21 7.07
C PRO A 328 -29.33 -3.92 7.75
N LYS A 329 -30.63 -3.61 7.66
CA LYS A 329 -31.26 -2.49 8.38
C LYS A 329 -31.35 -2.75 9.89
N GLU A 330 -31.63 -3.99 10.25
CA GLU A 330 -31.91 -4.47 11.60
C GLU A 330 -31.00 -5.65 11.98
N GLY A 331 -31.13 -6.14 13.20
CA GLY A 331 -30.37 -7.28 13.68
C GLY A 331 -28.97 -6.95 14.22
N TRP A 332 -28.72 -5.70 14.50
CA TRP A 332 -27.44 -5.25 15.11
C TRP A 332 -27.40 -5.56 16.59
N ARG A 333 -26.22 -5.85 17.14
CA ARG A 333 -26.02 -6.25 18.54
C ARG A 333 -26.41 -5.17 19.55
N ASN A 334 -26.30 -3.90 19.15
CA ASN A 334 -26.64 -2.77 20.01
C ASN A 334 -27.01 -1.54 19.15
N ALA A 335 -27.62 -0.53 19.81
CA ALA A 335 -28.08 0.70 19.17
C ALA A 335 -26.95 1.48 18.46
N ALA A 336 -25.73 1.49 19.01
CA ALA A 336 -24.61 2.18 18.40
C ALA A 336 -24.20 1.58 17.05
N GLN A 337 -24.24 0.25 16.92
CA GLN A 337 -24.03 -0.41 15.64
C GLN A 337 -25.17 -0.16 14.67
N ALA A 338 -26.42 -0.18 15.12
CA ALA A 338 -27.58 0.16 14.29
C ALA A 338 -27.44 1.58 13.73
N ALA A 339 -27.19 2.57 14.58
CA ALA A 339 -27.04 3.96 14.21
C ALA A 339 -25.93 4.21 13.18
N ARG A 340 -24.86 3.41 13.20
CA ARG A 340 -23.76 3.50 12.21
C ARG A 340 -24.20 3.15 10.79
N PHE A 341 -25.21 2.29 10.65
CA PHE A 341 -25.69 1.80 9.36
C PHE A 341 -27.06 2.37 8.95
N GLU A 342 -27.53 3.39 9.67
CA GLU A 342 -28.61 4.26 9.21
C GLU A 342 -28.21 4.97 7.90
N PRO A 343 -29.13 5.29 7.00
CA PRO A 343 -28.83 5.81 5.66
C PRO A 343 -27.82 6.96 5.65
N ALA A 344 -28.01 7.99 6.46
CA ALA A 344 -27.10 9.13 6.52
C ALA A 344 -25.71 8.74 7.03
N ALA A 345 -25.65 8.01 8.16
CA ALA A 345 -24.37 7.61 8.75
C ALA A 345 -23.62 6.61 7.86
N LEU A 346 -24.34 5.68 7.23
CA LEU A 346 -23.76 4.72 6.29
C LEU A 346 -23.14 5.42 5.08
N TYR A 347 -23.83 6.42 4.54
CA TYR A 347 -23.30 7.19 3.43
C TYR A 347 -22.12 8.08 3.86
N GLU A 348 -22.36 8.99 4.82
CA GLU A 348 -21.43 10.07 5.14
C GLU A 348 -20.20 9.61 5.94
N LYS A 349 -20.41 8.72 6.93
CA LYS A 349 -19.33 8.30 7.84
C LYS A 349 -18.69 6.99 7.41
N PHE A 350 -19.46 6.06 6.84
CA PHE A 350 -18.90 4.77 6.48
C PHE A 350 -18.43 4.74 5.02
N TYR A 351 -19.31 5.06 4.06
CA TYR A 351 -18.92 5.03 2.64
C TYR A 351 -17.90 6.11 2.29
N CYS A 352 -18.12 7.35 2.70
CA CYS A 352 -17.21 8.47 2.37
C CYS A 352 -15.81 8.30 2.98
N ALA A 353 -15.66 7.54 4.08
CA ALA A 353 -14.35 7.19 4.64
C ALA A 353 -13.49 6.33 3.68
N ARG A 354 -14.05 5.86 2.55
CA ARG A 354 -13.28 5.27 1.44
C ARG A 354 -12.19 6.21 0.90
N GLY A 355 -12.43 7.52 0.95
CA GLY A 355 -11.45 8.52 0.51
C GLY A 355 -10.08 8.41 1.18
N ASP A 356 -10.00 7.80 2.37
CA ASP A 356 -8.72 7.55 3.02
C ASP A 356 -7.82 6.61 2.22
N MET A 357 -8.40 5.68 1.45
CA MET A 357 -7.64 4.78 0.58
C MET A 357 -6.91 5.53 -0.55
N GLU A 358 -7.52 6.57 -1.10
CA GLU A 358 -6.90 7.40 -2.14
C GLU A 358 -5.57 8.02 -1.64
N ASN A 359 -5.53 8.40 -0.35
CA ASN A 359 -4.31 8.88 0.29
C ASN A 359 -3.26 7.77 0.44
N ARG A 360 -3.70 6.53 0.73
CA ARG A 360 -2.77 5.37 0.83
C ARG A 360 -2.18 5.00 -0.53
N ILE A 361 -2.99 5.06 -1.58
CA ILE A 361 -2.51 4.85 -2.96
C ILE A 361 -1.53 5.96 -3.35
N LYS A 362 -1.84 7.23 -3.06
CA LYS A 362 -0.92 8.35 -3.31
C LYS A 362 0.40 8.19 -2.56
N GLU A 363 0.40 7.78 -1.30
CA GLU A 363 1.64 7.48 -0.57
C GLU A 363 2.42 6.35 -1.24
N GLN A 364 1.74 5.32 -1.72
CA GLN A 364 2.39 4.21 -2.39
C GLN A 364 2.98 4.61 -3.74
N GLN A 365 2.28 5.42 -4.52
CA GLN A 365 2.78 5.93 -5.79
C GLN A 365 3.89 6.98 -5.58
N LEU A 366 3.62 8.04 -4.84
CA LEU A 366 4.51 9.21 -4.75
C LEU A 366 5.64 9.05 -3.73
N ASP A 367 5.36 8.43 -2.58
CA ASP A 367 6.36 8.28 -1.52
C ASP A 367 7.15 6.96 -1.63
N LEU A 368 6.57 5.91 -2.21
CA LEU A 368 7.19 4.59 -2.36
C LEU A 368 7.38 4.18 -3.82
N PHE A 369 7.13 5.11 -4.75
CA PHE A 369 7.45 4.98 -6.17
C PHE A 369 6.81 3.77 -6.86
N ALA A 370 5.56 3.44 -6.50
CA ALA A 370 4.82 2.35 -7.10
C ALA A 370 4.43 2.61 -8.55
N ASP A 371 4.40 3.89 -8.96
CA ASP A 371 4.15 4.37 -10.31
C ASP A 371 5.40 4.30 -11.23
N ARG A 372 6.54 3.86 -10.70
CA ARG A 372 7.78 3.71 -11.48
C ARG A 372 7.76 2.42 -12.31
N THR A 373 6.97 2.40 -13.37
CA THR A 373 6.80 1.26 -14.28
C THR A 373 7.64 1.41 -15.55
N SER A 374 8.95 1.66 -15.39
CA SER A 374 9.86 2.02 -16.48
C SER A 374 10.50 0.82 -17.21
N THR A 375 10.20 -0.42 -16.83
CA THR A 375 10.67 -1.59 -17.62
C THR A 375 9.74 -1.87 -18.79
N HIS A 376 10.27 -2.52 -19.83
CA HIS A 376 9.45 -2.98 -20.96
C HIS A 376 8.36 -3.98 -20.53
N TRP A 377 8.70 -4.89 -19.60
CA TRP A 377 7.90 -6.05 -19.24
C TRP A 377 6.88 -5.78 -18.13
N LEU A 378 5.63 -6.15 -18.35
CA LEU A 378 4.55 -6.03 -17.36
C LEU A 378 4.87 -6.80 -16.07
N ALA A 379 5.43 -8.01 -16.19
CA ALA A 379 5.76 -8.83 -15.01
C ALA A 379 6.87 -8.21 -14.15
N SER A 380 7.85 -7.54 -14.75
CA SER A 380 8.88 -6.82 -14.00
C SER A 380 8.32 -5.56 -13.32
N ASN A 381 7.43 -4.84 -13.97
CA ASN A 381 6.71 -3.70 -13.36
C ASN A 381 5.80 -4.19 -12.22
N GLN A 382 5.15 -5.36 -12.36
CA GLN A 382 4.43 -5.98 -11.25
C GLN A 382 5.35 -6.28 -10.05
N LEU A 383 6.57 -6.75 -10.28
CA LEU A 383 7.51 -7.00 -9.19
C LEU A 383 7.95 -5.70 -8.50
N ARG A 384 8.15 -4.62 -9.24
CA ARG A 384 8.40 -3.28 -8.67
C ARG A 384 7.24 -2.79 -7.81
N LEU A 385 6.01 -2.99 -8.26
CA LEU A 385 4.82 -2.71 -7.47
C LEU A 385 4.85 -3.49 -6.15
N TRP A 386 5.23 -4.76 -6.15
CA TRP A 386 5.33 -5.56 -4.93
C TRP A 386 6.47 -5.11 -4.01
N PHE A 387 7.59 -4.63 -4.52
CA PHE A 387 8.62 -4.00 -3.68
C PHE A 387 8.07 -2.78 -2.92
N SER A 388 7.30 -1.95 -3.61
CA SER A 388 6.60 -0.82 -3.00
C SER A 388 5.59 -1.27 -1.93
N VAL A 389 4.82 -2.34 -2.18
CA VAL A 389 3.87 -2.92 -1.20
C VAL A 389 4.59 -3.43 0.03
N VAL A 390 5.73 -4.11 -0.12
CA VAL A 390 6.55 -4.57 1.02
C VAL A 390 7.07 -3.38 1.81
N ALA A 391 7.55 -2.34 1.15
CA ALA A 391 7.97 -1.09 1.80
C ALA A 391 6.81 -0.45 2.58
N HIS A 392 5.61 -0.43 2.01
CA HIS A 392 4.42 0.09 2.70
C HIS A 392 4.05 -0.75 3.93
N LEU A 393 4.14 -2.09 3.86
CA LEU A 393 3.92 -2.97 5.02
C LEU A 393 4.91 -2.68 6.15
N ILE A 394 6.18 -2.42 5.82
CA ILE A 394 7.19 -2.01 6.82
C ILE A 394 6.79 -0.69 7.47
N MET A 395 6.37 0.31 6.68
CA MET A 395 5.92 1.59 7.21
C MET A 395 4.65 1.48 8.05
N SER A 396 3.67 0.69 7.61
CA SER A 396 2.45 0.42 8.37
C SER A 396 2.76 -0.21 9.73
N THR A 397 3.73 -1.13 9.78
CA THR A 397 4.18 -1.76 11.02
C THR A 397 4.88 -0.74 11.93
N LEU A 398 5.76 0.09 11.37
CA LEU A 398 6.42 1.18 12.11
C LEU A 398 5.40 2.14 12.74
N GLN A 399 4.39 2.56 11.96
CA GLN A 399 3.33 3.44 12.43
C GLN A 399 2.49 2.81 13.54
N ALA A 400 2.08 1.55 13.37
CA ALA A 400 1.18 0.87 14.30
C ALA A 400 1.86 0.49 15.63
N GLU A 401 3.11 0.03 15.58
CA GLU A 401 3.79 -0.56 16.74
C GLU A 401 4.74 0.44 17.43
N VAL A 402 5.33 1.35 16.67
CA VAL A 402 6.42 2.18 17.18
C VAL A 402 6.04 3.66 17.29
N LEU A 403 5.35 4.22 16.28
CA LEU A 403 5.02 5.65 16.23
C LEU A 403 3.68 5.99 16.90
N LYS A 404 2.93 5.01 17.38
CA LYS A 404 1.65 5.24 18.06
C LYS A 404 1.82 6.18 19.26
N GLY A 405 0.99 7.24 19.34
CA GLY A 405 1.03 8.24 20.40
C GLY A 405 2.19 9.22 20.31
N THR A 406 2.91 9.25 19.19
CA THR A 406 3.96 10.25 18.90
C THR A 406 3.44 11.32 17.96
N GLU A 407 4.21 12.39 17.78
CA GLU A 407 3.92 13.43 16.79
C GLU A 407 3.96 12.97 15.33
N LEU A 408 4.51 11.78 15.05
CA LEU A 408 4.50 11.15 13.73
C LEU A 408 3.40 10.09 13.57
N GLN A 409 2.53 9.94 14.56
CA GLN A 409 1.35 9.10 14.40
C GLN A 409 0.45 9.68 13.30
N GLY A 410 0.19 8.93 12.23
CA GLY A 410 -0.60 9.36 11.08
C GLY A 410 0.15 10.25 10.07
N ALA A 411 1.45 10.48 10.27
CA ALA A 411 2.28 11.14 9.27
C ALA A 411 2.43 10.28 8.02
N SER A 412 2.53 10.90 6.83
CA SER A 412 2.78 10.18 5.58
C SER A 412 4.16 9.52 5.58
N VAL A 413 4.35 8.56 4.68
CA VAL A 413 5.66 7.90 4.47
C VAL A 413 6.75 8.94 4.19
N GLY A 414 6.49 9.91 3.31
CA GLY A 414 7.42 10.99 2.99
C GLY A 414 7.78 11.85 4.20
N GLN A 415 6.80 12.18 5.04
CA GLN A 415 7.05 12.94 6.28
C GLN A 415 7.89 12.14 7.28
N ILE A 416 7.60 10.85 7.47
CA ILE A 416 8.39 9.98 8.35
C ILE A 416 9.82 9.87 7.81
N ARG A 417 10.00 9.69 6.51
CA ARG A 417 11.32 9.64 5.86
C ARG A 417 12.14 10.88 6.17
N LEU A 418 11.60 12.05 5.90
CA LEU A 418 12.30 13.32 6.09
C LEU A 418 12.61 13.61 7.56
N ARG A 419 11.67 13.29 8.45
CA ARG A 419 11.75 13.66 9.87
C ARG A 419 12.39 12.59 10.75
N LEU A 420 12.52 11.34 10.30
CA LEU A 420 13.04 10.25 11.13
C LEU A 420 14.21 9.50 10.51
N PHE A 421 14.27 9.39 9.16
CA PHE A 421 15.32 8.60 8.50
C PHE A 421 16.45 9.46 7.98
N LYS A 422 16.16 10.67 7.47
CA LYS A 422 17.17 11.59 6.93
C LYS A 422 17.88 12.35 8.07
N ILE A 423 18.81 11.64 8.73
CA ILE A 423 19.64 12.17 9.81
C ILE A 423 21.10 11.97 9.42
N ALA A 424 21.87 13.06 9.40
CA ALA A 424 23.31 12.95 9.16
C ALA A 424 23.98 12.07 10.22
N ALA A 425 24.78 11.14 9.75
CA ALA A 425 25.50 10.18 10.57
C ALA A 425 26.97 10.10 10.16
N ARG A 426 27.86 9.96 11.15
CA ARG A 426 29.28 9.64 10.96
C ARG A 426 29.54 8.21 11.45
N LEU A 427 30.25 7.43 10.64
CA LEU A 427 30.62 6.08 10.98
C LEU A 427 32.12 6.01 11.24
N THR A 428 32.47 5.39 12.37
CA THR A 428 33.87 5.04 12.71
C THR A 428 33.91 3.51 12.87
N LEU A 429 34.77 2.88 12.10
CA LEU A 429 34.92 1.44 12.10
C LEU A 429 36.28 1.08 12.75
N SER A 430 36.24 0.16 13.68
CA SER A 430 37.41 -0.47 14.26
C SER A 430 37.31 -2.00 14.14
N VAL A 431 38.37 -2.73 14.38
CA VAL A 431 38.39 -4.20 14.30
C VAL A 431 37.27 -4.87 15.09
N ARG A 432 36.81 -4.25 16.19
CA ARG A 432 35.83 -4.86 17.11
C ARG A 432 34.49 -4.14 17.19
N ARG A 433 34.39 -2.92 16.70
CA ARG A 433 33.20 -2.06 16.90
C ARG A 433 32.93 -1.17 15.72
N ILE A 434 31.67 -0.98 15.43
CA ILE A 434 31.15 0.06 14.57
C ILE A 434 30.51 1.09 15.49
N HIS A 435 31.02 2.33 15.44
CA HIS A 435 30.47 3.45 16.18
C HIS A 435 29.74 4.37 15.20
N ILE A 436 28.49 4.73 15.49
CA ILE A 436 27.64 5.57 14.64
C ILE A 436 27.23 6.78 15.48
N GLU A 437 27.67 7.95 15.04
CA GLU A 437 27.37 9.23 15.66
C GLU A 437 26.32 9.96 14.81
N LEU A 438 25.14 10.18 15.37
CA LEU A 438 24.09 10.96 14.72
C LEU A 438 24.30 12.45 14.98
N CYS A 439 23.81 13.29 14.05
CA CYS A 439 23.93 14.74 14.14
C CYS A 439 23.45 15.27 15.51
N SER A 440 24.35 15.96 16.22
CA SER A 440 24.04 16.53 17.55
C SER A 440 23.04 17.68 17.50
N ALA A 441 22.83 18.32 16.34
CA ALA A 441 21.84 19.37 16.13
C ALA A 441 20.45 18.85 15.71
N TYR A 442 20.28 17.51 15.58
CA TYR A 442 18.98 16.93 15.14
C TYR A 442 17.87 17.27 16.17
N PRO A 443 16.74 17.89 15.71
CA PRO A 443 15.75 18.44 16.62
C PRO A 443 14.88 17.38 17.32
N LEU A 444 14.68 16.20 16.73
CA LEU A 444 13.77 15.16 17.23
C LEU A 444 14.52 14.03 17.98
N LYS A 445 15.60 14.35 18.70
CA LYS A 445 16.39 13.35 19.46
C LYS A 445 15.54 12.56 20.45
N GLY A 446 14.62 13.23 21.15
CA GLY A 446 13.72 12.57 22.10
C GLY A 446 12.81 11.54 21.43
N LEU A 447 12.24 11.88 20.25
CA LEU A 447 11.46 10.97 19.45
C LEU A 447 12.29 9.78 18.97
N PHE A 448 13.50 10.03 18.46
CA PHE A 448 14.40 8.96 18.00
C PHE A 448 14.75 7.99 19.15
N GLY A 449 15.06 8.52 20.34
CA GLY A 449 15.32 7.73 21.55
C GLY A 449 14.11 6.86 21.95
N LEU A 450 12.90 7.44 21.92
CA LEU A 450 11.65 6.69 22.17
C LEU A 450 11.43 5.57 21.15
N VAL A 451 11.64 5.84 19.87
CA VAL A 451 11.52 4.87 18.78
C VAL A 451 12.51 3.72 19.01
N HIS A 452 13.78 4.05 19.30
CA HIS A 452 14.80 3.05 19.57
C HIS A 452 14.47 2.18 20.80
N GLN A 453 13.96 2.78 21.87
CA GLN A 453 13.51 2.06 23.08
C GLN A 453 12.36 1.10 22.76
N ARG A 454 11.34 1.55 22.01
CA ARG A 454 10.20 0.71 21.62
C ARG A 454 10.61 -0.46 20.74
N LEU A 455 11.52 -0.24 19.78
CA LEU A 455 12.08 -1.32 18.95
C LEU A 455 12.85 -2.34 19.78
N GLY A 456 13.59 -1.88 20.81
CA GLY A 456 14.26 -2.76 21.75
C GLY A 456 13.28 -3.65 22.53
N ALA A 457 12.15 -3.08 22.96
CA ALA A 457 11.08 -3.81 23.66
C ALA A 457 10.39 -4.88 22.78
N LEU A 458 10.29 -4.67 21.48
CA LEU A 458 9.73 -5.66 20.54
C LEU A 458 10.60 -6.93 20.43
N ARG A 459 11.89 -6.86 20.79
CA ARG A 459 12.83 -7.99 20.72
C ARG A 459 12.74 -8.95 21.90
N THR A 460 12.18 -8.50 23.02
CA THR A 460 12.08 -9.35 24.22
C THR A 460 10.85 -10.26 24.02
N PRO A 461 11.00 -11.60 23.93
CA PRO A 461 9.85 -12.48 23.93
C PRO A 461 9.08 -12.28 25.24
N ALA A 462 7.77 -12.07 25.14
CA ALA A 462 6.87 -12.03 26.29
C ALA A 462 6.68 -13.43 26.87
#